data_ce67d878f51e5c2350d1af79b835494f
#
_entry.id   ce67d878f51e5c2350d1af79b835494f
#
_cell.length_a   1.000
_cell.length_b   1.000
_cell.length_c   1.000
_cell.angle_alpha   90.00
_cell.angle_beta   90.00
_cell.angle_gamma   90.00
#
_symmetry.space_group_name_H-M   'P 1'
#
loop_
_entity.id
_entity.type
_entity.pdbx_description
1 polymer ?
#
loop_
_entity_poly.entity_id
_entity_poly.type
_entity_poly.pdbx_seq_one_letter_code
_entity_poly.pdbx_strand_id
1 'polypeptide(L)'
;LAACSGSAKKEGEAASKKEIIVATNGSPKPFIYEENGELTGYEIELIRAIFKDSDKYTVKFEKTEWSGIFPGLDSDRYQMAVNNLSYTKERAEKYLYAAPTAKNPNVLVVKKDDTSIKSLDDIGGKSTEVVQGTTSAKQLEAYNTEHADNPTVLNYTRADFQQIMGRLSDGQFDYKIFDKIGVETVIKNQGLDNLKVIELPSD
;
A
#
# COMPACT_ATOMS: atom_id res chain seq x y z
N LEU A 1 -53.33 -12.29 -51.88
CA LEU A 1 -52.92 -12.69 -50.53
C LEU A 1 -51.39 -12.77 -50.49
N ALA A 2 -50.76 -11.71 -50.04
CA ALA A 2 -49.37 -11.64 -49.88
C ALA A 2 -49.08 -11.66 -48.35
N ALA A 3 -48.32 -12.64 -47.87
CA ALA A 3 -47.80 -12.70 -46.52
C ALA A 3 -46.38 -12.18 -46.54
N CYS A 4 -46.14 -11.00 -45.95
CA CYS A 4 -44.81 -10.49 -45.66
C CYS A 4 -44.36 -11.07 -44.35
N SER A 5 -43.39 -11.96 -44.43
CA SER A 5 -42.63 -12.46 -43.29
C SER A 5 -41.52 -11.45 -42.97
N GLY A 6 -41.73 -10.63 -41.94
CA GLY A 6 -40.73 -9.75 -41.40
C GLY A 6 -39.77 -10.53 -40.51
N SER A 7 -38.54 -10.76 -40.98
CA SER A 7 -37.45 -11.21 -40.12
C SER A 7 -37.02 -10.08 -39.18
N ALA A 8 -37.46 -10.15 -37.97
CA ALA A 8 -36.85 -9.34 -36.89
C ALA A 8 -35.45 -9.85 -36.66
N LYS A 9 -34.43 -9.06 -37.05
CA LYS A 9 -33.07 -9.21 -36.57
C LYS A 9 -33.11 -8.99 -35.06
N LYS A 10 -32.88 -10.03 -34.29
CA LYS A 10 -32.47 -9.89 -32.90
C LYS A 10 -31.14 -9.15 -32.91
N GLU A 11 -31.17 -7.87 -32.57
CA GLU A 11 -29.98 -7.18 -32.11
C GLU A 11 -29.49 -7.96 -30.90
N GLY A 12 -28.25 -8.50 -31.00
CA GLY A 12 -27.64 -9.20 -29.90
C GLY A 12 -27.48 -8.21 -28.72
N GLU A 13 -28.11 -8.52 -27.60
CA GLU A 13 -27.83 -7.85 -26.34
C GLU A 13 -26.32 -7.89 -26.13
N ALA A 14 -25.68 -6.73 -26.18
CA ALA A 14 -24.30 -6.59 -25.77
C ALA A 14 -24.21 -7.08 -24.32
N ALA A 15 -23.45 -8.16 -24.07
CA ALA A 15 -23.27 -8.69 -22.73
C ALA A 15 -22.79 -7.55 -21.82
N SER A 16 -23.48 -7.32 -20.69
CA SER A 16 -23.08 -6.31 -19.70
C SER A 16 -21.71 -6.67 -19.15
N LYS A 17 -20.81 -5.67 -19.05
CA LYS A 17 -19.48 -5.86 -18.46
C LYS A 17 -19.61 -6.20 -16.98
N LYS A 18 -18.73 -7.07 -16.49
CA LYS A 18 -18.63 -7.42 -15.08
C LYS A 18 -17.82 -6.34 -14.34
N GLU A 19 -18.36 -5.85 -13.24
CA GLU A 19 -17.66 -4.88 -12.39
C GLU A 19 -16.66 -5.58 -11.48
N ILE A 20 -15.44 -5.06 -11.47
CA ILE A 20 -14.38 -5.44 -10.51
C ILE A 20 -14.25 -4.32 -9.50
N ILE A 21 -14.41 -4.67 -8.22
CA ILE A 21 -14.21 -3.74 -7.13
C ILE A 21 -12.78 -3.85 -6.64
N VAL A 22 -12.05 -2.74 -6.69
CA VAL A 22 -10.64 -2.63 -6.31
C VAL A 22 -10.55 -1.87 -4.99
N ALA A 23 -10.09 -2.54 -3.95
CA ALA A 23 -9.94 -1.96 -2.61
C ALA A 23 -8.59 -1.25 -2.44
N THR A 24 -8.61 -0.15 -1.73
CA THR A 24 -7.43 0.59 -1.28
C THR A 24 -7.76 1.40 -0.03
N ASN A 25 -6.74 1.76 0.77
CA ASN A 25 -6.95 2.72 1.86
C ASN A 25 -6.72 4.19 1.46
N GLY A 26 -6.34 4.44 0.21
CA GLY A 26 -6.12 5.79 -0.30
C GLY A 26 -4.74 6.37 -0.02
N SER A 27 -3.77 5.55 0.35
CA SER A 27 -2.39 5.93 0.71
C SER A 27 -1.42 4.77 0.43
N PRO A 28 -0.11 4.97 0.28
CA PRO A 28 0.63 6.24 0.34
C PRO A 28 0.84 6.90 -1.03
N LYS A 29 1.10 8.21 -1.01
CA LYS A 29 1.65 8.89 -2.20
C LYS A 29 3.05 8.36 -2.53
N PRO A 30 3.43 8.31 -3.80
CA PRO A 30 2.71 8.70 -5.03
C PRO A 30 1.87 7.58 -5.64
N PHE A 31 1.78 6.43 -4.97
CA PHE A 31 1.10 5.24 -5.50
C PHE A 31 -0.42 5.41 -5.48
N ILE A 32 -0.95 5.92 -4.38
CA ILE A 32 -2.37 6.12 -4.17
C ILE A 32 -2.57 7.39 -3.33
N TYR A 33 -3.46 8.27 -3.78
CA TYR A 33 -3.87 9.46 -3.03
C TYR A 33 -5.19 10.00 -3.57
N GLU A 34 -5.78 10.91 -2.86
CA GLU A 34 -6.96 11.66 -3.32
C GLU A 34 -6.56 13.06 -3.80
N GLU A 35 -7.11 13.45 -4.93
CA GLU A 35 -7.00 14.79 -5.49
C GLU A 35 -8.39 15.25 -5.91
N ASN A 36 -8.84 16.38 -5.40
CA ASN A 36 -10.19 16.91 -5.65
C ASN A 36 -11.32 15.90 -5.34
N GLY A 37 -11.13 15.09 -4.30
CA GLY A 37 -12.11 14.09 -3.87
C GLY A 37 -12.10 12.79 -4.70
N GLU A 38 -11.19 12.62 -5.65
CA GLU A 38 -11.05 11.43 -6.47
C GLU A 38 -9.74 10.70 -6.19
N LEU A 39 -9.79 9.38 -6.21
CA LEU A 39 -8.61 8.52 -6.12
C LEU A 39 -7.77 8.62 -7.39
N THR A 40 -6.49 8.82 -7.22
CA THR A 40 -5.47 8.86 -8.28
C THR A 40 -4.15 8.30 -7.76
N GLY A 41 -3.09 8.43 -8.53
CA GLY A 41 -1.76 7.92 -8.24
C GLY A 41 -1.34 6.81 -9.18
N TYR A 42 -0.08 6.42 -9.08
CA TYR A 42 0.53 5.48 -10.01
C TYR A 42 -0.24 4.16 -10.14
N GLU A 43 -0.58 3.53 -9.03
CA GLU A 43 -1.30 2.24 -9.06
C GLU A 43 -2.75 2.39 -9.52
N ILE A 44 -3.42 3.46 -9.14
CA ILE A 44 -4.80 3.73 -9.57
C ILE A 44 -4.86 3.94 -11.08
N GLU A 45 -3.97 4.78 -11.61
CA GLU A 45 -3.93 5.07 -13.04
C GLU A 45 -3.48 3.86 -13.88
N LEU A 46 -2.59 3.02 -13.31
CA LEU A 46 -2.19 1.76 -13.96
C LEU A 46 -3.39 0.82 -14.11
N ILE A 47 -4.20 0.63 -13.08
CA ILE A 47 -5.41 -0.19 -13.13
C ILE A 47 -6.42 0.39 -14.14
N ARG A 48 -6.64 1.70 -14.12
CA ARG A 48 -7.52 2.34 -15.12
C ARG A 48 -7.04 2.09 -16.54
N ALA A 49 -5.74 2.21 -16.79
CA ALA A 49 -5.16 1.97 -18.11
C ALA A 49 -5.30 0.52 -18.58
N ILE A 50 -5.12 -0.45 -17.67
CA ILE A 50 -5.25 -1.88 -17.99
C ILE A 50 -6.68 -2.22 -18.41
N PHE A 51 -7.69 -1.67 -17.75
CA PHE A 51 -9.09 -2.01 -18.00
C PHE A 51 -9.83 -1.05 -18.94
N LYS A 52 -9.18 0.03 -19.40
CA LYS A 52 -9.80 1.07 -20.21
C LYS A 52 -10.57 0.54 -21.43
N ASP A 53 -9.96 -0.39 -22.15
CA ASP A 53 -10.52 -0.95 -23.40
C ASP A 53 -11.04 -2.38 -23.21
N SER A 54 -11.29 -2.81 -22.00
CA SER A 54 -11.81 -4.15 -21.72
C SER A 54 -13.26 -4.27 -22.16
N ASP A 55 -13.55 -5.30 -22.96
CA ASP A 55 -14.93 -5.64 -23.35
C ASP A 55 -15.68 -6.42 -22.26
N LYS A 56 -14.96 -6.97 -21.29
CA LYS A 56 -15.50 -7.89 -20.28
C LYS A 56 -15.69 -7.24 -18.92
N TYR A 57 -14.85 -6.25 -18.57
CA TYR A 57 -14.76 -5.74 -17.22
C TYR A 57 -14.81 -4.22 -17.16
N THR A 58 -15.44 -3.71 -16.11
CA THR A 58 -15.26 -2.34 -15.61
C THR A 58 -14.61 -2.37 -14.24
N VAL A 59 -13.96 -1.31 -13.82
CA VAL A 59 -13.38 -1.21 -12.49
C VAL A 59 -14.04 -0.10 -11.69
N LYS A 60 -14.21 -0.36 -10.39
CA LYS A 60 -14.65 0.61 -9.39
C LYS A 60 -13.68 0.55 -8.23
N PHE A 61 -13.14 1.69 -7.83
CA PHE A 61 -12.29 1.78 -6.64
C PHE A 61 -13.16 2.01 -5.40
N GLU A 62 -12.88 1.25 -4.36
CA GLU A 62 -13.53 1.42 -3.06
C GLU A 62 -12.48 1.67 -1.98
N LYS A 63 -12.62 2.80 -1.29
CA LYS A 63 -11.75 3.15 -0.18
C LYS A 63 -12.24 2.45 1.09
N THR A 64 -11.32 1.78 1.77
CA THR A 64 -11.57 1.10 3.05
C THR A 64 -10.37 1.28 3.98
N GLU A 65 -10.55 0.98 5.26
CA GLU A 65 -9.44 0.91 6.19
C GLU A 65 -8.45 -0.21 5.79
N TRP A 66 -7.17 -0.03 6.10
CA TRP A 66 -6.17 -1.06 5.86
C TRP A 66 -6.59 -2.44 6.38
N SER A 67 -7.10 -2.50 7.59
CA SER A 67 -7.56 -3.75 8.23
C SER A 67 -8.74 -4.42 7.51
N GLY A 68 -9.43 -3.72 6.63
CA GLY A 68 -10.58 -4.24 5.86
C GLY A 68 -10.22 -4.81 4.49
N ILE A 69 -9.00 -4.58 3.98
CA ILE A 69 -8.62 -4.96 2.62
C ILE A 69 -8.60 -6.48 2.45
N PHE A 70 -7.81 -7.20 3.23
CA PHE A 70 -7.69 -8.65 3.10
C PHE A 70 -8.97 -9.42 3.50
N PRO A 71 -9.65 -9.09 4.61
CA PRO A 71 -10.95 -9.68 4.91
C PRO A 71 -11.98 -9.44 3.80
N GLY A 72 -11.95 -8.29 3.15
CA GLY A 72 -12.83 -7.99 2.02
C GLY A 72 -12.51 -8.82 0.77
N LEU A 73 -11.25 -9.13 0.50
CA LEU A 73 -10.84 -10.09 -0.54
C LEU A 73 -11.29 -11.51 -0.18
N ASP A 74 -11.11 -11.93 1.06
CA ASP A 74 -11.48 -13.28 1.53
C ASP A 74 -12.98 -13.53 1.45
N SER A 75 -13.80 -12.50 1.61
CA SER A 75 -15.27 -12.57 1.54
C SER A 75 -15.85 -12.25 0.16
N ASP A 76 -15.02 -12.10 -0.87
CA ASP A 76 -15.42 -11.68 -2.23
C ASP A 76 -16.12 -10.30 -2.30
N ARG A 77 -16.03 -9.50 -1.25
CA ARG A 77 -16.49 -8.10 -1.28
C ARG A 77 -15.67 -7.28 -2.26
N TYR A 78 -14.37 -7.56 -2.33
CA TYR A 78 -13.44 -6.99 -3.31
C TYR A 78 -12.83 -8.11 -4.15
N GLN A 79 -12.65 -7.87 -5.43
CA GLN A 79 -12.00 -8.82 -6.34
C GLN A 79 -10.52 -8.52 -6.52
N MET A 80 -10.09 -7.31 -6.19
CA MET A 80 -8.71 -6.84 -6.34
C MET A 80 -8.36 -5.85 -5.22
N ALA A 81 -7.09 -5.74 -4.91
CA ALA A 81 -6.58 -4.68 -4.03
C ALA A 81 -5.33 -4.05 -4.62
N VAL A 82 -5.21 -2.73 -4.47
CA VAL A 82 -4.00 -1.96 -4.72
C VAL A 82 -3.74 -1.05 -3.53
N ASN A 83 -2.56 -1.16 -2.94
CA ASN A 83 -2.20 -0.41 -1.74
C ASN A 83 -0.69 -0.41 -1.49
N ASN A 84 0.09 -0.27 -2.57
CA ASN A 84 1.55 -0.42 -2.51
C ASN A 84 1.94 -1.74 -1.80
N LEU A 85 1.25 -2.81 -2.17
CA LEU A 85 1.37 -4.11 -1.50
C LEU A 85 2.66 -4.81 -1.91
N SER A 86 3.52 -5.06 -0.94
CA SER A 86 4.71 -5.87 -1.15
C SER A 86 4.36 -7.34 -1.32
N TYR A 87 5.11 -8.04 -2.17
CA TYR A 87 5.07 -9.49 -2.22
C TYR A 87 5.59 -10.08 -0.90
N THR A 88 4.85 -11.01 -0.35
CA THR A 88 5.33 -11.90 0.70
C THR A 88 4.89 -13.33 0.40
N LYS A 89 5.68 -14.30 0.81
CA LYS A 89 5.33 -15.72 0.66
C LYS A 89 4.00 -16.04 1.33
N GLU A 90 3.79 -15.52 2.54
CA GLU A 90 2.54 -15.71 3.30
C GLU A 90 1.32 -15.17 2.53
N ARG A 91 1.41 -13.96 1.96
CA ARG A 91 0.33 -13.40 1.14
C ARG A 91 0.12 -14.19 -0.14
N ALA A 92 1.19 -14.62 -0.81
CA ALA A 92 1.13 -15.37 -2.05
C ALA A 92 0.53 -16.79 -1.89
N GLU A 93 0.50 -17.33 -0.68
CA GLU A 93 -0.22 -18.57 -0.38
C GLU A 93 -1.75 -18.42 -0.47
N LYS A 94 -2.27 -17.22 -0.32
CA LYS A 94 -3.70 -16.92 -0.29
C LYS A 94 -4.19 -16.10 -1.48
N TYR A 95 -3.35 -15.25 -2.05
CA TYR A 95 -3.71 -14.28 -3.07
C TYR A 95 -2.82 -14.38 -4.29
N LEU A 96 -3.39 -14.13 -5.45
CA LEU A 96 -2.63 -14.01 -6.70
C LEU A 96 -2.02 -12.60 -6.79
N TYR A 97 -0.75 -12.55 -7.13
CA TYR A 97 -0.06 -11.31 -7.44
C TYR A 97 0.02 -11.09 -8.95
N ALA A 98 -0.19 -9.86 -9.37
CA ALA A 98 0.19 -9.42 -10.71
C ALA A 98 1.73 -9.33 -10.81
N ALA A 99 2.23 -9.09 -12.02
CA ALA A 99 3.64 -8.80 -12.21
C ALA A 99 4.08 -7.58 -11.37
N PRO A 100 5.33 -7.53 -10.90
CA PRO A 100 5.84 -6.37 -10.17
C PRO A 100 5.70 -5.07 -10.98
N THR A 101 5.23 -4.02 -10.32
CA THR A 101 4.96 -2.72 -10.96
C THR A 101 6.05 -1.69 -10.72
N ALA A 102 6.82 -1.85 -9.64
CA ALA A 102 7.91 -0.96 -9.27
C ALA A 102 8.95 -1.67 -8.41
N LYS A 103 10.18 -1.18 -8.44
CA LYS A 103 11.23 -1.53 -7.47
C LYS A 103 11.25 -0.46 -6.38
N ASN A 104 10.96 -0.85 -5.17
CA ASN A 104 10.78 0.09 -4.06
C ASN A 104 11.24 -0.54 -2.73
N PRO A 105 12.56 -0.54 -2.45
CA PRO A 105 13.10 -1.15 -1.25
C PRO A 105 12.70 -0.36 0.01
N ASN A 106 12.64 -1.04 1.14
CA ASN A 106 12.51 -0.39 2.43
C ASN A 106 13.79 0.36 2.82
N VAL A 107 13.62 1.46 3.52
CA VAL A 107 14.69 2.27 4.10
C VAL A 107 14.40 2.53 5.57
N LEU A 108 15.43 2.92 6.30
CA LEU A 108 15.37 3.34 7.69
C LEU A 108 15.40 4.87 7.75
N VAL A 109 14.49 5.47 8.48
CA VAL A 109 14.37 6.93 8.62
C VAL A 109 14.56 7.31 10.06
N VAL A 110 15.42 8.29 10.31
CA VAL A 110 15.70 8.85 11.64
C VAL A 110 15.81 10.37 11.54
N LYS A 111 15.82 11.06 12.67
CA LYS A 111 16.15 12.49 12.70
C LYS A 111 17.61 12.70 12.31
N LYS A 112 17.91 13.78 11.60
CA LYS A 112 19.28 14.10 11.16
C LYS A 112 20.29 14.22 12.29
N ASP A 113 19.83 14.67 13.45
CA ASP A 113 20.66 14.83 14.65
C ASP A 113 20.83 13.54 15.48
N ASP A 114 20.11 12.47 15.11
CA ASP A 114 20.30 11.17 15.73
C ASP A 114 21.57 10.51 15.20
N THR A 115 22.53 10.31 16.07
CA THR A 115 23.81 9.63 15.80
C THR A 115 23.84 8.19 16.33
N SER A 116 22.80 7.76 17.04
CA SER A 116 22.73 6.46 17.71
C SER A 116 22.24 5.33 16.82
N ILE A 117 21.45 5.63 15.78
CA ILE A 117 20.90 4.64 14.86
C ILE A 117 21.54 4.78 13.48
N LYS A 118 22.35 3.78 13.09
CA LYS A 118 23.05 3.72 11.79
C LYS A 118 22.60 2.56 10.93
N SER A 119 22.02 1.53 11.56
CA SER A 119 21.53 0.32 10.91
C SER A 119 20.46 -0.35 11.78
N LEU A 120 19.90 -1.45 11.31
CA LEU A 120 18.97 -2.28 12.10
C LEU A 120 19.62 -2.89 13.35
N ASP A 121 20.94 -2.96 13.42
CA ASP A 121 21.64 -3.45 14.62
C ASP A 121 21.52 -2.50 15.80
N ASP A 122 21.16 -1.25 15.57
CA ASP A 122 21.10 -0.19 16.58
C ASP A 122 19.68 0.09 17.12
N ILE A 123 18.67 -0.66 16.70
CA ILE A 123 17.26 -0.35 17.05
C ILE A 123 16.79 -0.96 18.37
N GLY A 124 17.59 -1.84 19.01
CA GLY A 124 17.29 -2.38 20.33
C GLY A 124 17.07 -1.27 21.36
N GLY A 125 15.96 -1.33 22.10
CA GLY A 125 15.55 -0.31 23.06
C GLY A 125 15.02 0.99 22.45
N LYS A 126 15.09 1.17 21.14
CA LYS A 126 14.52 2.31 20.41
C LYS A 126 13.06 2.08 20.10
N SER A 127 12.30 3.15 19.87
CA SER A 127 10.87 3.10 19.60
C SER A 127 10.54 3.45 18.15
N THR A 128 9.49 2.83 17.66
CA THR A 128 8.90 3.13 16.36
C THR A 128 7.38 2.98 16.40
N GLU A 129 6.69 3.59 15.45
CA GLU A 129 5.28 3.33 15.21
C GLU A 129 5.12 2.36 14.04
N VAL A 130 4.21 1.40 14.18
CA VAL A 130 3.88 0.41 13.15
C VAL A 130 2.38 0.24 13.00
N VAL A 131 1.96 -0.14 11.81
CA VAL A 131 0.58 -0.54 11.53
C VAL A 131 0.52 -2.04 11.48
N GLN A 132 -0.39 -2.63 12.22
CA GLN A 132 -0.55 -4.08 12.31
C GLN A 132 -0.76 -4.72 10.92
N GLY A 133 -0.12 -5.85 10.67
CA GLY A 133 -0.24 -6.63 9.44
C GLY A 133 0.57 -6.11 8.26
N THR A 134 1.30 -5.01 8.42
CA THR A 134 2.25 -4.52 7.40
C THR A 134 3.53 -5.34 7.39
N THR A 135 4.27 -5.29 6.28
CA THR A 135 5.55 -6.01 6.15
C THR A 135 6.59 -5.48 7.11
N SER A 136 6.64 -4.17 7.35
CA SER A 136 7.56 -3.57 8.33
C SER A 136 7.23 -3.97 9.76
N ALA A 137 5.96 -4.05 10.14
CA ALA A 137 5.56 -4.55 11.45
C ALA A 137 6.01 -6.00 11.66
N LYS A 138 5.79 -6.87 10.69
CA LYS A 138 6.22 -8.28 10.74
C LYS A 138 7.74 -8.43 10.80
N GLN A 139 8.47 -7.63 10.05
CA GLN A 139 9.93 -7.60 10.11
C GLN A 139 10.45 -7.24 11.51
N LEU A 140 9.85 -6.25 12.16
CA LEU A 140 10.24 -5.82 13.49
C LEU A 140 9.78 -6.78 14.60
N GLU A 141 8.64 -7.43 14.44
CA GLU A 141 8.19 -8.52 15.31
C GLU A 141 9.16 -9.70 15.27
N ALA A 142 9.64 -10.08 14.08
CA ALA A 142 10.67 -11.10 13.89
C ALA A 142 12.00 -10.67 14.51
N TYR A 143 12.41 -9.41 14.34
CA TYR A 143 13.58 -8.85 15.01
C TYR A 143 13.47 -9.03 16.53
N ASN A 144 12.34 -8.71 17.12
CA ASN A 144 12.14 -8.84 18.57
C ASN A 144 12.18 -10.30 19.05
N THR A 145 11.73 -11.24 18.24
CA THR A 145 11.86 -12.68 18.55
C THR A 145 13.34 -13.10 18.63
N GLU A 146 14.17 -12.59 17.73
CA GLU A 146 15.61 -12.89 17.68
C GLU A 146 16.42 -12.08 18.71
N HIS A 147 15.89 -10.95 19.20
CA HIS A 147 16.55 -10.03 20.13
C HIS A 147 15.72 -9.85 21.41
N ALA A 148 15.25 -10.94 22.01
CA ALA A 148 14.34 -10.92 23.15
C ALA A 148 14.96 -10.24 24.40
N ASP A 149 16.28 -10.19 24.50
CA ASP A 149 17.03 -9.52 25.57
C ASP A 149 17.12 -8.00 25.43
N ASN A 150 16.94 -7.49 24.21
CA ASN A 150 16.95 -6.06 23.90
C ASN A 150 16.01 -5.71 22.73
N PRO A 151 14.70 -5.89 22.90
CA PRO A 151 13.74 -5.66 21.81
C PRO A 151 13.62 -4.17 21.47
N THR A 152 13.22 -3.89 20.23
CA THR A 152 12.73 -2.56 19.87
C THR A 152 11.27 -2.39 20.34
N VAL A 153 10.88 -1.16 20.67
CA VAL A 153 9.56 -0.82 21.17
C VAL A 153 8.61 -0.55 20.00
N LEU A 154 7.60 -1.37 19.84
CA LEU A 154 6.61 -1.26 18.77
C LEU A 154 5.35 -0.59 19.30
N ASN A 155 5.08 0.63 18.84
CA ASN A 155 3.84 1.34 19.13
C ASN A 155 2.88 1.17 17.95
N TYR A 156 1.85 0.38 18.12
CA TYR A 156 0.85 0.13 17.08
C TYR A 156 -0.08 1.32 16.92
N THR A 157 -0.31 1.73 15.68
CA THR A 157 -1.18 2.85 15.34
C THR A 157 -2.03 2.53 14.12
N ARG A 158 -3.14 3.24 13.94
CA ARG A 158 -3.96 3.25 12.73
C ARG A 158 -3.80 4.55 11.93
N ALA A 159 -2.89 5.41 12.35
CA ALA A 159 -2.60 6.65 11.65
C ALA A 159 -2.08 6.37 10.23
N ASP A 160 -2.33 7.31 9.32
CA ASP A 160 -1.74 7.24 7.98
C ASP A 160 -0.23 7.52 8.03
N PHE A 161 0.45 7.16 6.95
CA PHE A 161 1.90 7.28 6.87
C PHE A 161 2.40 8.71 7.01
N GLN A 162 1.66 9.69 6.52
CA GLN A 162 2.01 11.10 6.62
C GLN A 162 2.00 11.58 8.07
N GLN A 163 1.00 11.17 8.85
CA GLN A 163 0.92 11.48 10.27
C GLN A 163 2.05 10.81 11.05
N ILE A 164 2.36 9.55 10.75
CA ILE A 164 3.47 8.82 11.38
C ILE A 164 4.80 9.55 11.13
N MET A 165 5.07 9.95 9.89
CA MET A 165 6.31 10.67 9.55
C MET A 165 6.37 12.05 10.19
N GLY A 166 5.24 12.75 10.33
CA GLY A 166 5.17 14.00 11.07
C GLY A 166 5.55 13.83 12.54
N ARG A 167 5.07 12.76 13.19
CA ARG A 167 5.42 12.45 14.58
C ARG A 167 6.89 12.04 14.76
N LEU A 168 7.48 11.35 13.80
CA LEU A 168 8.92 11.08 13.79
C LEU A 168 9.72 12.39 13.72
N SER A 169 9.35 13.28 12.83
CA SER A 169 9.94 14.60 12.69
C SER A 169 9.84 15.42 13.99
N ASP A 170 8.73 15.30 14.72
CA ASP A 170 8.50 15.93 16.02
C ASP A 170 9.27 15.25 17.19
N GLY A 171 9.95 14.13 16.92
CA GLY A 171 10.72 13.41 17.94
C GLY A 171 9.87 12.55 18.89
N GLN A 172 8.65 12.19 18.51
CA GLN A 172 7.76 11.38 19.35
C GLN A 172 8.18 9.91 19.44
N PHE A 173 8.98 9.44 18.48
CA PHE A 173 9.63 8.14 18.49
C PHE A 173 10.93 8.19 17.68
N ASP A 174 11.72 7.12 17.67
CA ASP A 174 13.11 7.19 17.27
C ASP A 174 13.37 6.92 15.80
N TYR A 175 12.62 6.02 15.16
CA TYR A 175 12.87 5.63 13.78
C TYR A 175 11.60 5.10 13.08
N LYS A 176 11.64 5.03 11.75
CA LYS A 176 10.61 4.38 10.92
C LYS A 176 11.26 3.57 9.82
N ILE A 177 10.69 2.40 9.53
CA ILE A 177 11.00 1.60 8.34
C ILE A 177 9.81 1.68 7.41
N PHE A 178 10.06 2.09 6.18
CA PHE A 178 9.06 2.14 5.13
C PHE A 178 9.73 2.17 3.75
N ASP A 179 8.92 2.05 2.68
CA ASP A 179 9.47 2.07 1.33
C ASP A 179 10.10 3.43 0.97
N LYS A 180 11.18 3.38 0.19
CA LYS A 180 11.98 4.55 -0.16
C LYS A 180 11.19 5.64 -0.88
N ILE A 181 10.39 5.25 -1.87
CA ILE A 181 9.61 6.20 -2.68
C ILE A 181 8.57 6.92 -1.80
N GLY A 182 7.85 6.20 -0.97
CA GLY A 182 6.89 6.78 -0.04
C GLY A 182 7.55 7.72 0.97
N VAL A 183 8.69 7.32 1.54
CA VAL A 183 9.48 8.14 2.46
C VAL A 183 9.94 9.44 1.80
N GLU A 184 10.59 9.36 0.67
CA GLU A 184 11.11 10.54 -0.04
C GLU A 184 10.00 11.49 -0.48
N THR A 185 8.86 10.94 -0.89
CA THR A 185 7.68 11.72 -1.26
C THR A 185 7.12 12.51 -0.09
N VAL A 186 6.94 11.88 1.07
CA VAL A 186 6.41 12.54 2.27
C VAL A 186 7.40 13.59 2.79
N ILE A 187 8.69 13.27 2.86
CA ILE A 187 9.72 14.23 3.28
C ILE A 187 9.68 15.48 2.40
N LYS A 188 9.62 15.31 1.08
CA LYS A 188 9.55 16.43 0.13
C LYS A 188 8.26 17.23 0.27
N ASN A 189 7.11 16.56 0.26
CA ASN A 189 5.80 17.21 0.23
C ASN A 189 5.45 17.93 1.52
N GLN A 190 5.93 17.43 2.67
CA GLN A 190 5.68 18.03 3.98
C GLN A 190 6.85 18.85 4.52
N GLY A 191 7.95 18.95 3.76
CA GLY A 191 9.12 19.73 4.19
C GLY A 191 9.74 19.20 5.48
N LEU A 192 9.85 17.87 5.64
CA LEU A 192 10.43 17.24 6.82
C LEU A 192 11.97 17.22 6.73
N ASP A 193 12.57 18.40 6.68
CA ASP A 193 13.99 18.59 6.40
C ASP A 193 14.93 18.12 7.53
N ASN A 194 14.37 17.85 8.72
CA ASN A 194 15.12 17.32 9.87
C ASN A 194 15.23 15.79 9.90
N LEU A 195 14.70 15.11 8.87
CA LEU A 195 14.83 13.66 8.71
C LEU A 195 15.94 13.30 7.73
N LYS A 196 16.56 12.15 7.94
CA LYS A 196 17.51 11.51 7.01
C LYS A 196 17.10 10.07 6.72
N VAL A 197 17.42 9.63 5.51
CA VAL A 197 17.18 8.28 5.01
C VAL A 197 18.46 7.47 5.06
N ILE A 198 18.38 6.28 5.63
CA ILE A 198 19.46 5.31 5.70
C ILE A 198 19.09 4.13 4.84
N GLU A 199 19.90 3.83 3.83
CA GLU A 199 19.72 2.65 2.98
C GLU A 199 19.89 1.38 3.82
N LEU A 200 19.02 0.40 3.60
CA LEU A 200 19.15 -0.92 4.18
C LEU A 200 19.84 -1.86 3.19
N PRO A 201 20.60 -2.87 3.65
CA PRO A 201 21.14 -3.88 2.76
C PRO A 201 20.02 -4.54 1.97
N SER A 202 20.23 -4.72 0.66
CA SER A 202 19.36 -5.53 -0.18
C SER A 202 19.73 -7.01 -0.05
N ASP A 203 18.74 -7.85 0.18
CA ASP A 203 18.88 -9.31 0.05
C ASP A 203 19.09 -9.73 -1.41
#